data_5894a91af98ad5cbb522ccbaf8bda4f4
#
_entry.id   5894a91af98ad5cbb522ccbaf8bda4f4
#
_cell.length_a   1.000
_cell.length_b   1.000
_cell.length_c   1.000
_cell.angle_alpha   90.00
_cell.angle_beta   90.00
_cell.angle_gamma   90.00
#
_symmetry.space_group_name_H-M   'P 1'
#
loop_
_entity.id
_entity.type
_entity.pdbx_description
1 polymer ?
#
loop_
_entity_poly.entity_id
_entity_poly.type
_entity_poly.pdbx_seq_one_letter_code
_entity_poly.pdbx_strand_id
1 'polypeptide(L)'
;MIREAPQRTISATPVGPAEPLFDLHDVAYTYSGRQVALDGVNLRIWPGERVVLLGANGSGKSTLLKLLDGVIGPSRGTMRALGLDVAAVAAGEDGFRFHRQVGLVFQDPDIQLFSATVLDDVAFGPLQLGLTRDEVRERCDEALAAMEIAHLADRAPFELSGGEKKRAAIASVLSLRPDVILLDEPTASLDPRTKWVLVDLIQRLGAAGRTLVTATHELDIVPLIADRVVVLSEERRIVADGPPSAVLDDRDLLIRANLIHEHLHEHGSTVHSHPHVAEDSHHSGPIGVAAD
;
A
#
# COMPACT_ATOMS: atom_id res chain seq x y z
N MET A 1 -50.80 14.97 6.22
CA MET A 1 -50.53 14.56 4.82
C MET A 1 -49.04 14.82 4.56
N ILE A 2 -48.21 13.81 4.75
CA ILE A 2 -46.75 13.86 4.54
C ILE A 2 -46.56 13.44 3.07
N ARG A 3 -46.01 14.34 2.24
CA ARG A 3 -45.67 14.03 0.86
C ARG A 3 -44.35 13.22 0.82
N GLU A 4 -44.44 11.98 0.38
CA GLU A 4 -43.27 11.18 0.04
C GLU A 4 -42.52 11.80 -1.13
N ALA A 5 -41.21 11.94 -0.96
CA ALA A 5 -40.29 12.35 -2.03
C ALA A 5 -40.10 11.18 -3.02
N PRO A 6 -39.98 11.43 -4.33
CA PRO A 6 -39.81 10.38 -5.32
C PRO A 6 -38.43 9.69 -5.18
N GLN A 7 -38.47 8.38 -5.00
CA GLN A 7 -37.26 7.53 -5.11
C GLN A 7 -36.73 7.62 -6.54
N ARG A 8 -35.53 8.19 -6.70
CA ARG A 8 -34.79 8.11 -7.96
C ARG A 8 -34.29 6.67 -8.15
N THR A 9 -34.98 5.95 -9.03
CA THR A 9 -34.49 4.70 -9.59
C THR A 9 -33.25 5.02 -10.44
N ILE A 10 -32.08 4.63 -9.98
CA ILE A 10 -30.87 4.69 -10.79
C ILE A 10 -30.97 3.55 -11.81
N SER A 11 -31.27 3.93 -13.06
CA SER A 11 -31.25 3.02 -14.21
C SER A 11 -29.81 2.56 -14.40
N ALA A 12 -29.56 1.26 -14.19
CA ALA A 12 -28.27 0.64 -14.54
C ALA A 12 -28.13 0.68 -16.07
N THR A 13 -27.27 1.56 -16.56
CA THR A 13 -26.79 1.54 -17.95
C THR A 13 -26.05 0.22 -18.17
N PRO A 14 -26.21 -0.48 -19.31
CA PRO A 14 -25.46 -1.70 -19.58
C PRO A 14 -23.98 -1.39 -19.63
N VAL A 15 -23.22 -1.99 -18.70
CA VAL A 15 -21.78 -1.82 -18.56
C VAL A 15 -21.11 -2.52 -19.76
N GLY A 16 -20.53 -1.73 -20.68
CA GLY A 16 -19.46 -2.21 -21.55
C GLY A 16 -18.31 -2.75 -20.69
N PRO A 17 -17.31 -3.44 -21.23
CA PRO A 17 -16.20 -3.94 -20.45
C PRO A 17 -15.65 -2.78 -19.61
N ALA A 18 -15.61 -2.97 -18.29
CA ALA A 18 -15.15 -1.94 -17.36
C ALA A 18 -13.75 -1.48 -17.79
N GLU A 19 -13.51 -0.17 -17.83
CA GLU A 19 -12.15 0.34 -18.09
C GLU A 19 -11.29 0.14 -16.85
N PRO A 20 -10.00 -0.26 -17.01
CA PRO A 20 -9.10 -0.36 -15.87
C PRO A 20 -8.89 1.01 -15.21
N LEU A 21 -8.80 1.03 -13.88
CA LEU A 21 -8.43 2.25 -13.14
C LEU A 21 -6.99 2.67 -13.44
N PHE A 22 -6.09 1.68 -13.55
CA PHE A 22 -4.70 1.88 -13.97
C PHE A 22 -4.41 0.98 -15.16
N ASP A 23 -3.77 1.54 -16.19
CA ASP A 23 -3.34 0.84 -17.39
C ASP A 23 -1.90 1.25 -17.73
N LEU A 24 -0.95 0.32 -17.49
CA LEU A 24 0.48 0.49 -17.67
C LEU A 24 0.95 -0.34 -18.87
N HIS A 25 1.65 0.30 -19.82
CA HIS A 25 2.22 -0.35 -21.00
C HIS A 25 3.70 -0.05 -21.12
N ASP A 26 4.53 -1.08 -21.03
CA ASP A 26 6.01 -1.04 -21.14
C ASP A 26 6.62 0.05 -20.25
N VAL A 27 6.08 0.23 -19.04
CA VAL A 27 6.49 1.29 -18.12
C VAL A 27 7.85 0.98 -17.53
N ALA A 28 8.78 1.95 -17.65
CA ALA A 28 10.06 1.93 -16.96
C ALA A 28 10.27 3.24 -16.18
N TYR A 29 11.04 3.15 -15.10
CA TYR A 29 11.44 4.31 -14.32
C TYR A 29 12.90 4.25 -13.89
N THR A 30 13.61 5.36 -14.06
CA THR A 30 15.03 5.48 -13.72
C THR A 30 15.28 6.73 -12.87
N TYR A 31 15.78 6.55 -11.64
CA TYR A 31 16.17 7.66 -10.77
C TYR A 31 17.46 8.32 -11.28
N SER A 32 17.46 9.65 -11.37
CA SER A 32 18.64 10.46 -11.71
C SER A 32 19.41 9.94 -12.95
N GLY A 33 18.71 9.32 -13.90
CA GLY A 33 19.27 8.85 -15.17
C GLY A 33 20.24 7.65 -15.09
N ARG A 34 20.39 7.02 -13.91
CA ARG A 34 21.37 5.92 -13.73
C ARG A 34 20.81 4.67 -13.07
N GLN A 35 19.95 4.82 -12.06
CA GLN A 35 19.40 3.68 -11.33
C GLN A 35 18.03 3.30 -11.88
N VAL A 36 17.97 2.22 -12.65
CA VAL A 36 16.71 1.64 -13.09
C VAL A 36 15.97 1.12 -11.87
N ALA A 37 14.72 1.53 -11.65
CA ALA A 37 13.89 1.10 -10.55
C ALA A 37 12.72 0.23 -11.01
N LEU A 38 12.29 0.38 -12.27
CA LEU A 38 11.30 -0.48 -12.94
C LEU A 38 11.68 -0.59 -14.41
N ASP A 39 11.48 -1.77 -15.02
CA ASP A 39 11.77 -2.02 -16.43
C ASP A 39 10.68 -2.87 -17.10
N GLY A 40 9.98 -2.28 -18.07
CA GLY A 40 9.02 -2.96 -18.91
C GLY A 40 7.77 -3.47 -18.19
N VAL A 41 7.28 -2.72 -17.20
CA VAL A 41 6.09 -3.10 -16.43
C VAL A 41 4.84 -2.94 -17.25
N ASN A 42 4.07 -4.05 -17.37
CA ASN A 42 2.72 -4.08 -17.92
C ASN A 42 1.77 -4.52 -16.81
N LEU A 43 0.80 -3.67 -16.46
CA LEU A 43 -0.12 -3.94 -15.36
C LEU A 43 -1.44 -3.20 -15.59
N ARG A 44 -2.55 -3.90 -15.31
CA ARG A 44 -3.88 -3.30 -15.24
C ARG A 44 -4.47 -3.55 -13.87
N ILE A 45 -5.10 -2.55 -13.29
CA ILE A 45 -5.81 -2.66 -12.02
C ILE A 45 -7.24 -2.18 -12.23
N TRP A 46 -8.19 -2.95 -11.75
CA TRP A 46 -9.62 -2.71 -11.96
C TRP A 46 -10.27 -2.09 -10.73
N PRO A 47 -11.42 -1.39 -10.88
CA PRO A 47 -12.16 -0.86 -9.74
C PRO A 47 -12.53 -1.97 -8.73
N GLY A 48 -12.29 -1.69 -7.44
CA GLY A 48 -12.62 -2.59 -6.34
C GLY A 48 -11.66 -3.76 -6.15
N GLU A 49 -10.59 -3.89 -6.96
CA GLU A 49 -9.56 -4.92 -6.79
C GLU A 49 -8.69 -4.66 -5.54
N ARG A 50 -8.35 -5.74 -4.83
CA ARG A 50 -7.32 -5.73 -3.78
C ARG A 50 -6.08 -6.41 -4.32
N VAL A 51 -5.10 -5.61 -4.75
CA VAL A 51 -3.85 -6.09 -5.36
C VAL A 51 -2.73 -6.00 -4.33
N VAL A 52 -1.97 -7.06 -4.17
CA VAL A 52 -0.70 -7.04 -3.43
C VAL A 52 0.46 -7.03 -4.41
N LEU A 53 1.34 -6.05 -4.26
CA LEU A 53 2.66 -5.99 -4.90
C LEU A 53 3.64 -6.71 -3.98
N LEU A 54 4.04 -7.91 -4.34
CA LEU A 54 4.94 -8.76 -3.56
C LEU A 54 6.34 -8.71 -4.18
N GLY A 55 7.39 -8.70 -3.35
CA GLY A 55 8.77 -8.70 -3.83
C GLY A 55 9.76 -8.34 -2.73
N ALA A 56 11.01 -8.73 -2.89
CA ALA A 56 12.09 -8.39 -1.97
C ALA A 56 12.34 -6.88 -1.86
N ASN A 57 13.10 -6.47 -0.85
CA ASN A 57 13.53 -5.09 -0.73
C ASN A 57 14.34 -4.65 -1.96
N GLY A 58 14.03 -3.47 -2.52
CA GLY A 58 14.67 -2.95 -3.74
C GLY A 58 14.11 -3.49 -5.06
N SER A 59 13.08 -4.33 -5.07
CA SER A 59 12.44 -4.84 -6.29
C SER A 59 11.62 -3.80 -7.08
N GLY A 60 11.39 -2.60 -6.50
CA GLY A 60 10.68 -1.51 -7.18
C GLY A 60 9.24 -1.28 -6.71
N LYS A 61 8.73 -1.98 -5.68
CA LYS A 61 7.36 -1.84 -5.16
C LYS A 61 6.99 -0.39 -4.84
N SER A 62 7.77 0.28 -4.01
CA SER A 62 7.53 1.68 -3.62
C SER A 62 7.60 2.63 -4.83
N THR A 63 8.46 2.34 -5.80
CA THR A 63 8.54 3.13 -7.04
C THR A 63 7.26 2.94 -7.88
N LEU A 64 6.74 1.71 -7.96
CA LEU A 64 5.48 1.45 -8.65
C LEU A 64 4.32 2.15 -7.95
N LEU A 65 4.25 2.13 -6.60
CA LEU A 65 3.24 2.89 -5.86
C LEU A 65 3.32 4.41 -6.13
N LYS A 66 4.52 4.99 -6.18
CA LYS A 66 4.71 6.42 -6.50
C LYS A 66 4.28 6.77 -7.93
N LEU A 67 4.46 5.85 -8.89
CA LEU A 67 3.92 6.00 -10.24
C LEU A 67 2.38 5.95 -10.21
N LEU A 68 1.80 4.97 -9.50
CA LEU A 68 0.34 4.83 -9.36
C LEU A 68 -0.27 6.07 -8.68
N ASP A 69 0.43 6.70 -7.74
CA ASP A 69 0.00 7.94 -7.10
C ASP A 69 0.25 9.19 -7.94
N GLY A 70 0.99 9.10 -9.06
CA GLY A 70 1.32 10.26 -9.89
C GLY A 70 2.33 11.23 -9.27
N VAL A 71 2.99 10.87 -8.16
CA VAL A 71 4.11 11.65 -7.57
C VAL A 71 5.29 11.71 -8.53
N ILE A 72 5.48 10.64 -9.31
CA ILE A 72 6.49 10.55 -10.38
C ILE A 72 5.82 10.08 -11.67
N GLY A 73 6.34 10.55 -12.81
CA GLY A 73 5.91 10.08 -14.13
C GLY A 73 6.86 9.01 -14.69
N PRO A 74 6.40 8.14 -15.62
CA PRO A 74 7.24 7.12 -16.23
C PRO A 74 8.37 7.74 -17.06
N SER A 75 9.57 7.13 -17.00
CA SER A 75 10.71 7.52 -17.86
C SER A 75 10.57 6.96 -19.28
N ARG A 76 9.84 5.85 -19.43
CA ARG A 76 9.51 5.17 -20.71
C ARG A 76 8.16 4.48 -20.57
N GLY A 77 7.50 4.24 -21.69
CA GLY A 77 6.18 3.62 -21.74
C GLY A 77 5.06 4.61 -21.54
N THR A 78 3.85 4.11 -21.38
CA THR A 78 2.65 4.92 -21.14
C THR A 78 1.90 4.41 -19.93
N MET A 79 1.32 5.33 -19.16
CA MET A 79 0.52 5.00 -18.00
C MET A 79 -0.70 5.90 -17.92
N ARG A 80 -1.86 5.29 -17.88
CA ARG A 80 -3.13 5.97 -17.61
C ARG A 80 -3.66 5.57 -16.24
N ALA A 81 -4.20 6.53 -15.53
CA ALA A 81 -4.85 6.32 -14.24
C ALA A 81 -6.11 7.19 -14.15
N LEU A 82 -7.24 6.60 -13.80
CA LEU A 82 -8.54 7.29 -13.71
C LEU A 82 -8.90 8.08 -14.99
N GLY A 83 -8.49 7.58 -16.16
CA GLY A 83 -8.68 8.24 -17.45
C GLY A 83 -7.68 9.36 -17.77
N LEU A 84 -6.76 9.70 -16.86
CA LEU A 84 -5.72 10.74 -17.01
C LEU A 84 -4.38 10.11 -17.44
N ASP A 85 -3.54 10.89 -18.11
CA ASP A 85 -2.14 10.56 -18.35
C ASP A 85 -1.31 10.87 -17.08
N VAL A 86 -0.67 9.86 -16.51
CA VAL A 86 0.11 10.02 -15.26
C VAL A 86 1.33 10.90 -15.46
N ALA A 87 1.92 10.96 -16.66
CA ALA A 87 3.02 11.89 -16.92
C ALA A 87 2.56 13.36 -16.81
N ALA A 88 1.35 13.67 -17.26
CA ALA A 88 0.75 15.00 -17.11
C ALA A 88 0.41 15.30 -15.65
N VAL A 89 -0.15 14.33 -14.91
CA VAL A 89 -0.41 14.46 -13.46
C VAL A 89 0.89 14.76 -12.70
N ALA A 90 1.96 14.01 -12.96
CA ALA A 90 3.28 14.21 -12.35
C ALA A 90 3.91 15.57 -12.71
N ALA A 91 3.54 16.17 -13.86
CA ALA A 91 3.92 17.51 -14.25
C ALA A 91 3.05 18.60 -13.61
N GLY A 92 2.03 18.24 -12.81
CA GLY A 92 1.14 19.15 -12.09
C GLY A 92 -0.21 19.38 -12.76
N GLU A 93 -0.49 18.77 -13.90
CA GLU A 93 -1.79 18.86 -14.56
C GLU A 93 -2.82 17.97 -13.84
N ASP A 94 -4.02 18.49 -13.60
CA ASP A 94 -5.11 17.78 -12.93
C ASP A 94 -4.76 17.14 -11.56
N GLY A 95 -3.61 17.47 -10.96
CA GLY A 95 -3.09 16.85 -9.73
C GLY A 95 -4.10 16.89 -8.58
N PHE A 96 -4.80 18.03 -8.37
CA PHE A 96 -5.82 18.14 -7.32
C PHE A 96 -6.98 17.15 -7.53
N ARG A 97 -7.47 17.01 -8.77
CA ARG A 97 -8.54 16.10 -9.13
C ARG A 97 -8.11 14.65 -8.93
N PHE A 98 -6.86 14.35 -9.26
CA PHE A 98 -6.27 13.01 -9.15
C PHE A 98 -6.10 12.61 -7.68
N HIS A 99 -5.39 13.40 -6.88
CA HIS A 99 -5.11 13.09 -5.46
C HIS A 99 -6.34 13.19 -4.54
N ARG A 100 -7.46 13.72 -5.02
CA ARG A 100 -8.74 13.57 -4.34
C ARG A 100 -9.24 12.12 -4.36
N GLN A 101 -8.88 11.35 -5.39
CA GLN A 101 -9.35 9.99 -5.62
C GLN A 101 -8.31 8.93 -5.27
N VAL A 102 -7.03 9.27 -5.27
CA VAL A 102 -5.91 8.38 -4.95
C VAL A 102 -5.19 8.90 -3.72
N GLY A 103 -5.01 8.04 -2.73
CA GLY A 103 -4.25 8.35 -1.52
C GLY A 103 -3.12 7.34 -1.32
N LEU A 104 -1.91 7.83 -1.02
CA LEU A 104 -0.73 7.02 -0.75
C LEU A 104 -0.31 7.13 0.72
N VAL A 105 -0.14 5.99 1.36
CA VAL A 105 0.54 5.88 2.67
C VAL A 105 1.97 5.46 2.43
N PHE A 106 2.91 6.31 2.80
CA PHE A 106 4.34 6.04 2.63
C PHE A 106 4.86 5.02 3.65
N GLN A 107 5.92 4.31 3.28
CA GLN A 107 6.60 3.37 4.17
C GLN A 107 7.09 4.07 5.44
N ASP A 108 7.75 5.22 5.30
CA ASP A 108 8.21 6.06 6.41
C ASP A 108 7.15 7.12 6.76
N PRO A 109 6.50 7.06 7.93
CA PRO A 109 5.49 8.03 8.32
C PRO A 109 6.08 9.43 8.59
N ASP A 110 7.37 9.56 8.89
CA ASP A 110 8.00 10.85 9.20
C ASP A 110 8.07 11.78 7.97
N ILE A 111 7.99 11.23 6.75
CA ILE A 111 7.89 12.07 5.54
C ILE A 111 6.46 12.51 5.23
N GLN A 112 5.47 11.94 5.90
CA GLN A 112 4.04 12.22 5.68
C GLN A 112 3.44 13.12 6.77
N LEU A 113 3.92 12.98 8.02
CA LEU A 113 3.44 13.75 9.17
C LEU A 113 4.32 15.00 9.34
N PHE A 114 3.73 16.18 9.19
CA PHE A 114 4.46 17.45 9.17
C PHE A 114 3.80 18.56 9.97
N SER A 115 2.61 18.32 10.53
CA SER A 115 1.83 19.32 11.27
C SER A 115 2.20 19.37 12.74
N ALA A 116 1.63 20.34 13.48
CA ALA A 116 1.87 20.51 14.90
C ALA A 116 1.25 19.40 15.75
N THR A 117 0.08 18.89 15.34
CA THR A 117 -0.65 17.83 16.01
C THR A 117 -1.08 16.74 15.03
N VAL A 118 -1.38 15.55 15.55
CA VAL A 118 -1.98 14.45 14.77
C VAL A 118 -3.29 14.88 14.13
N LEU A 119 -4.12 15.62 14.85
CA LEU A 119 -5.40 16.12 14.32
C LEU A 119 -5.18 17.06 13.12
N ASP A 120 -4.17 17.93 13.19
CA ASP A 120 -3.86 18.86 12.10
C ASP A 120 -3.41 18.09 10.83
N ASP A 121 -2.60 17.01 10.97
CA ASP A 121 -2.22 16.16 9.85
C ASP A 121 -3.41 15.43 9.24
N VAL A 122 -4.31 14.91 10.08
CA VAL A 122 -5.53 14.21 9.62
C VAL A 122 -6.53 15.17 8.97
N ALA A 123 -6.61 16.41 9.46
CA ALA A 123 -7.50 17.45 8.94
C ALA A 123 -6.96 18.11 7.65
N PHE A 124 -5.65 18.01 7.39
CA PHE A 124 -5.02 18.73 6.27
C PHE A 124 -5.69 18.42 4.93
N GLY A 125 -5.85 17.14 4.59
CA GLY A 125 -6.48 16.72 3.34
C GLY A 125 -7.93 17.21 3.19
N PRO A 126 -8.83 16.94 4.14
CA PRO A 126 -10.20 17.44 4.14
C PRO A 126 -10.32 18.97 4.02
N LEU A 127 -9.43 19.73 4.67
CA LEU A 127 -9.37 21.18 4.54
C LEU A 127 -8.98 21.61 3.11
N GLN A 128 -8.01 20.94 2.48
CA GLN A 128 -7.65 21.21 1.08
C GLN A 128 -8.79 20.91 0.10
N LEU A 129 -9.66 19.97 0.44
CA LEU A 129 -10.87 19.68 -0.36
C LEU A 129 -11.96 20.75 -0.23
N GLY A 130 -11.76 21.77 0.64
CA GLY A 130 -12.71 22.85 0.84
C GLY A 130 -14.00 22.42 1.57
N LEU A 131 -13.92 21.35 2.37
CA LEU A 131 -15.04 20.87 3.16
C LEU A 131 -15.40 21.85 4.29
N THR A 132 -16.65 21.80 4.74
CA THR A 132 -17.11 22.56 5.91
C THR A 132 -16.41 22.06 7.18
N ARG A 133 -16.39 22.90 8.24
CA ARG A 133 -15.79 22.52 9.52
C ARG A 133 -16.39 21.25 10.13
N ASP A 134 -17.71 21.08 9.99
CA ASP A 134 -18.41 19.91 10.53
C ASP A 134 -18.05 18.64 9.76
N GLU A 135 -17.95 18.70 8.41
CA GLU A 135 -17.50 17.60 7.57
C GLU A 135 -16.04 17.24 7.85
N VAL A 136 -15.16 18.23 8.01
CA VAL A 136 -13.75 17.99 8.38
C VAL A 136 -13.67 17.25 9.69
N ARG A 137 -14.41 17.73 10.71
CA ARG A 137 -14.42 17.11 12.04
C ARG A 137 -14.93 15.67 11.98
N GLU A 138 -16.06 15.43 11.32
CA GLU A 138 -16.63 14.10 11.14
C GLU A 138 -15.60 13.13 10.54
N ARG A 139 -14.94 13.53 9.43
CA ARG A 139 -13.94 12.70 8.77
C ARG A 139 -12.70 12.43 9.61
N CYS A 140 -12.25 13.44 10.37
CA CYS A 140 -11.12 13.26 11.29
C CYS A 140 -11.48 12.30 12.43
N ASP A 141 -12.64 12.47 13.05
CA ASP A 141 -13.09 11.62 14.15
C ASP A 141 -13.22 10.16 13.70
N GLU A 142 -13.81 9.93 12.51
CA GLU A 142 -13.91 8.59 11.90
C GLU A 142 -12.54 7.96 11.60
N ALA A 143 -11.62 8.72 10.99
CA ALA A 143 -10.30 8.24 10.64
C ALA A 143 -9.45 7.90 11.86
N LEU A 144 -9.46 8.78 12.88
CA LEU A 144 -8.78 8.57 14.15
C LEU A 144 -9.34 7.37 14.92
N ALA A 145 -10.67 7.20 14.92
CA ALA A 145 -11.33 6.07 15.54
C ALA A 145 -11.02 4.75 14.81
N ALA A 146 -11.02 4.75 13.48
CA ALA A 146 -10.68 3.58 12.66
C ALA A 146 -9.27 3.05 12.94
N MET A 147 -8.35 3.94 13.32
CA MET A 147 -6.96 3.60 13.66
C MET A 147 -6.71 3.48 15.18
N GLU A 148 -7.75 3.59 16.01
CA GLU A 148 -7.66 3.53 17.50
C GLU A 148 -6.69 4.56 18.11
N ILE A 149 -6.60 5.77 17.51
CA ILE A 149 -5.68 6.83 17.94
C ILE A 149 -6.38 8.15 18.30
N ALA A 150 -7.69 8.16 18.54
CA ALA A 150 -8.42 9.37 18.91
C ALA A 150 -7.82 10.07 20.17
N HIS A 151 -7.26 9.30 21.10
CA HIS A 151 -6.60 9.80 22.32
C HIS A 151 -5.24 10.48 22.05
N LEU A 152 -4.72 10.41 20.83
CA LEU A 152 -3.46 11.02 20.41
C LEU A 152 -3.66 12.29 19.57
N ALA A 153 -4.91 12.70 19.32
CA ALA A 153 -5.26 13.78 18.41
C ALA A 153 -4.47 15.08 18.64
N ASP A 154 -4.30 15.46 19.92
CA ASP A 154 -3.62 16.70 20.32
C ASP A 154 -2.10 16.54 20.52
N ARG A 155 -1.55 15.34 20.31
CA ARG A 155 -0.10 15.11 20.43
C ARG A 155 0.64 15.54 19.17
N ALA A 156 1.89 15.97 19.36
CA ALA A 156 2.79 16.23 18.26
C ALA A 156 3.30 14.90 17.65
N PRO A 157 3.42 14.78 16.31
CA PRO A 157 3.88 13.56 15.66
C PRO A 157 5.23 13.03 16.17
N PHE A 158 6.16 13.91 16.55
CA PHE A 158 7.47 13.50 17.06
C PHE A 158 7.41 12.85 18.47
N GLU A 159 6.30 12.98 19.20
CA GLU A 159 6.10 12.34 20.51
C GLU A 159 5.54 10.90 20.37
N LEU A 160 5.18 10.48 19.16
CA LEU A 160 4.56 9.19 18.90
C LEU A 160 5.60 8.08 18.72
N SER A 161 5.26 6.87 19.15
CA SER A 161 5.98 5.66 18.76
C SER A 161 5.85 5.40 17.24
N GLY A 162 6.75 4.58 16.65
CA GLY A 162 6.70 4.27 15.23
C GLY A 162 5.34 3.69 14.77
N GLY A 163 4.75 2.79 15.57
CA GLY A 163 3.42 2.24 15.28
C GLY A 163 2.29 3.27 15.37
N GLU A 164 2.35 4.21 16.32
CA GLU A 164 1.39 5.32 16.43
C GLU A 164 1.53 6.29 15.25
N LYS A 165 2.76 6.63 14.83
CA LYS A 165 3.03 7.44 13.64
C LYS A 165 2.45 6.77 12.38
N LYS A 166 2.66 5.47 12.20
CA LYS A 166 2.12 4.73 11.06
C LYS A 166 0.59 4.80 11.04
N ARG A 167 -0.07 4.62 12.19
CA ARG A 167 -1.53 4.74 12.31
C ARG A 167 -2.01 6.16 12.01
N ALA A 168 -1.29 7.19 12.46
CA ALA A 168 -1.60 8.58 12.17
C ALA A 168 -1.48 8.88 10.66
N ALA A 169 -0.41 8.39 10.00
CA ALA A 169 -0.23 8.51 8.56
C ALA A 169 -1.34 7.81 7.76
N ILE A 170 -1.81 6.63 8.21
CA ILE A 170 -2.95 5.98 7.59
C ILE A 170 -4.23 6.79 7.79
N ALA A 171 -4.48 7.31 9.02
CA ALA A 171 -5.64 8.13 9.33
C ALA A 171 -5.70 9.39 8.45
N SER A 172 -4.55 10.05 8.18
CA SER A 172 -4.50 11.25 7.32
C SER A 172 -4.92 10.96 5.86
N VAL A 173 -4.69 9.76 5.36
CA VAL A 173 -5.17 9.33 4.05
C VAL A 173 -6.65 8.92 4.09
N LEU A 174 -7.08 8.21 5.13
CA LEU A 174 -8.47 7.77 5.26
C LEU A 174 -9.45 8.94 5.38
N SER A 175 -9.05 10.05 6.00
CA SER A 175 -9.86 11.26 6.14
C SER A 175 -10.25 11.89 4.80
N LEU A 176 -9.47 11.66 3.74
CA LEU A 176 -9.79 12.05 2.37
C LEU A 176 -10.95 11.23 1.79
N ARG A 177 -11.20 10.01 2.30
CA ARG A 177 -12.14 9.01 1.76
C ARG A 177 -11.85 8.70 0.28
N PRO A 178 -10.61 8.41 -0.12
CA PRO A 178 -10.25 8.20 -1.53
C PRO A 178 -10.88 6.93 -2.09
N ASP A 179 -11.02 6.85 -3.42
CA ASP A 179 -11.52 5.65 -4.11
C ASP A 179 -10.44 4.57 -4.24
N VAL A 180 -9.18 5.00 -4.31
CA VAL A 180 -7.98 4.15 -4.39
C VAL A 180 -7.07 4.44 -3.21
N ILE A 181 -6.62 3.39 -2.53
CA ILE A 181 -5.68 3.50 -1.41
C ILE A 181 -4.45 2.68 -1.73
N LEU A 182 -3.32 3.35 -1.77
CA LEU A 182 -1.99 2.77 -1.99
C LEU A 182 -1.27 2.69 -0.64
N LEU A 183 -0.77 1.51 -0.29
CA LEU A 183 -0.15 1.25 1.01
C LEU A 183 1.26 0.69 0.80
N ASP A 184 2.28 1.43 1.25
CA ASP A 184 3.69 1.00 1.16
C ASP A 184 4.16 0.42 2.50
N GLU A 185 4.38 -0.89 2.55
CA GLU A 185 4.79 -1.67 3.73
C GLU A 185 3.99 -1.27 4.99
N PRO A 186 2.64 -1.35 4.93
CA PRO A 186 1.80 -0.76 5.99
C PRO A 186 1.89 -1.50 7.33
N THR A 187 2.26 -2.78 7.32
CA THR A 187 2.38 -3.64 8.50
C THR A 187 3.79 -3.70 9.08
N ALA A 188 4.78 -3.20 8.35
CA ALA A 188 6.17 -3.24 8.79
C ALA A 188 6.36 -2.52 10.13
N SER A 189 7.10 -3.15 11.04
CA SER A 189 7.40 -2.64 12.39
C SER A 189 6.19 -2.40 13.30
N LEU A 190 5.03 -2.96 12.98
CA LEU A 190 3.86 -2.96 13.85
C LEU A 190 3.89 -4.14 14.82
N ASP A 191 3.40 -3.91 16.05
CA ASP A 191 3.11 -5.01 16.96
C ASP A 191 1.97 -5.89 16.42
N PRO A 192 1.87 -7.16 16.86
CA PRO A 192 0.88 -8.11 16.33
C PRO A 192 -0.57 -7.60 16.43
N ARG A 193 -0.93 -6.89 17.51
CA ARG A 193 -2.30 -6.37 17.67
C ARG A 193 -2.59 -5.30 16.62
N THR A 194 -1.69 -4.34 16.46
CA THR A 194 -1.83 -3.25 15.49
C THR A 194 -1.83 -3.78 14.05
N LYS A 195 -1.02 -4.80 13.75
CA LYS A 195 -1.03 -5.51 12.45
C LYS A 195 -2.44 -6.04 12.13
N TRP A 196 -3.10 -6.70 13.08
CA TRP A 196 -4.45 -7.22 12.87
C TRP A 196 -5.51 -6.15 12.70
N VAL A 197 -5.42 -5.01 13.43
CA VAL A 197 -6.30 -3.85 13.23
C VAL A 197 -6.21 -3.34 11.79
N LEU A 198 -5.00 -3.29 11.24
CA LEU A 198 -4.78 -2.85 9.86
C LEU A 198 -5.28 -3.87 8.83
N VAL A 199 -5.05 -5.16 9.05
CA VAL A 199 -5.58 -6.23 8.17
C VAL A 199 -7.11 -6.15 8.13
N ASP A 200 -7.78 -6.03 9.27
CA ASP A 200 -9.24 -5.87 9.34
C ASP A 200 -9.73 -4.60 8.63
N LEU A 201 -9.01 -3.48 8.78
CA LEU A 201 -9.31 -2.25 8.05
C LEU A 201 -9.24 -2.46 6.54
N ILE A 202 -8.16 -3.08 6.03
CA ILE A 202 -7.99 -3.38 4.59
C ILE A 202 -9.14 -4.24 4.08
N GLN A 203 -9.55 -5.26 4.85
CA GLN A 203 -10.68 -6.12 4.49
C GLN A 203 -11.99 -5.32 4.42
N ARG A 204 -12.27 -4.46 5.42
CA ARG A 204 -13.47 -3.62 5.45
C ARG A 204 -13.51 -2.62 4.30
N LEU A 205 -12.39 -1.99 3.98
CA LEU A 205 -12.29 -1.06 2.84
C LEU A 205 -12.53 -1.78 1.51
N GLY A 206 -11.95 -2.97 1.33
CA GLY A 206 -12.21 -3.80 0.15
C GLY A 206 -13.67 -4.23 0.05
N ALA A 207 -14.29 -4.67 1.15
CA ALA A 207 -15.71 -5.00 1.20
C ALA A 207 -16.62 -3.81 0.90
N ALA A 208 -16.17 -2.57 1.18
CA ALA A 208 -16.83 -1.33 0.81
C ALA A 208 -16.60 -0.93 -0.67
N GLY A 209 -15.91 -1.76 -1.47
CA GLY A 209 -15.67 -1.53 -2.90
C GLY A 209 -14.51 -0.59 -3.21
N ARG A 210 -13.65 -0.27 -2.23
CA ARG A 210 -12.43 0.53 -2.47
C ARG A 210 -11.39 -0.30 -3.20
N THR A 211 -10.65 0.32 -4.10
CA THR A 211 -9.48 -0.30 -4.74
C THR A 211 -8.27 -0.14 -3.82
N LEU A 212 -7.59 -1.24 -3.56
CA LEU A 212 -6.45 -1.27 -2.64
C LEU A 212 -5.24 -1.85 -3.35
N VAL A 213 -4.09 -1.16 -3.25
CA VAL A 213 -2.80 -1.67 -3.74
C VAL A 213 -1.83 -1.64 -2.58
N THR A 214 -1.45 -2.82 -2.09
CA THR A 214 -0.55 -2.95 -0.93
C THR A 214 0.79 -3.52 -1.38
N ALA A 215 1.86 -2.77 -1.19
CA ALA A 215 3.21 -3.28 -1.35
C ALA A 215 3.67 -3.92 -0.04
N THR A 216 4.15 -5.15 -0.09
CA THR A 216 4.71 -5.86 1.07
C THR A 216 5.67 -6.96 0.66
N HIS A 217 6.47 -7.43 1.61
CA HIS A 217 7.24 -8.67 1.52
C HIS A 217 6.75 -9.74 2.51
N GLU A 218 5.74 -9.42 3.33
CA GLU A 218 5.16 -10.31 4.34
C GLU A 218 4.16 -11.29 3.71
N LEU A 219 4.53 -12.57 3.62
CA LEU A 219 3.72 -13.60 2.95
C LEU A 219 2.46 -13.98 3.74
N ASP A 220 2.50 -13.89 5.07
CA ASP A 220 1.44 -14.35 5.97
C ASP A 220 0.15 -13.52 5.86
N ILE A 221 0.24 -12.23 5.53
CA ILE A 221 -0.93 -11.36 5.39
C ILE A 221 -1.55 -11.40 3.98
N VAL A 222 -0.78 -11.83 2.97
CA VAL A 222 -1.22 -11.80 1.56
C VAL A 222 -2.57 -12.48 1.34
N PRO A 223 -2.82 -13.72 1.83
CA PRO A 223 -4.10 -14.40 1.63
C PRO A 223 -5.29 -13.68 2.26
N LEU A 224 -5.04 -12.81 3.24
CA LEU A 224 -6.07 -12.10 3.99
C LEU A 224 -6.51 -10.81 3.32
N ILE A 225 -5.59 -10.15 2.60
CA ILE A 225 -5.78 -8.79 2.08
C ILE A 225 -5.87 -8.70 0.56
N ALA A 226 -5.52 -9.77 -0.18
CA ALA A 226 -5.41 -9.75 -1.64
C ALA A 226 -6.46 -10.61 -2.33
N ASP A 227 -7.00 -10.10 -3.44
CA ASP A 227 -7.69 -10.90 -4.46
C ASP A 227 -6.70 -11.34 -5.55
N ARG A 228 -5.62 -10.57 -5.74
CA ARG A 228 -4.59 -10.78 -6.76
C ARG A 228 -3.22 -10.35 -6.25
N VAL A 229 -2.21 -11.09 -6.65
CA VAL A 229 -0.80 -10.85 -6.29
C VAL A 229 0.01 -10.64 -7.55
N VAL A 230 0.77 -9.56 -7.56
CA VAL A 230 1.74 -9.21 -8.60
C VAL A 230 3.14 -9.29 -7.99
N VAL A 231 3.99 -10.17 -8.51
CA VAL A 231 5.34 -10.38 -7.98
C VAL A 231 6.36 -9.59 -8.80
N LEU A 232 7.11 -8.72 -8.12
CA LEU A 232 8.26 -8.02 -8.70
C LEU A 232 9.56 -8.73 -8.32
N SER A 233 10.40 -9.00 -9.32
CA SER A 233 11.73 -9.58 -9.11
C SER A 233 12.79 -8.52 -8.81
N GLU A 234 14.00 -8.97 -8.44
CA GLU A 234 15.17 -8.09 -8.26
C GLU A 234 15.61 -7.41 -9.56
N GLU A 235 15.26 -7.99 -10.73
CA GLU A 235 15.43 -7.37 -12.04
C GLU A 235 14.40 -6.27 -12.32
N ARG A 236 13.52 -5.95 -11.34
CA ARG A 236 12.55 -4.84 -11.39
C ARG A 236 11.48 -5.01 -12.46
N ARG A 237 11.10 -6.26 -12.70
CA ARG A 237 10.07 -6.69 -13.63
C ARG A 237 8.97 -7.48 -12.92
N ILE A 238 7.78 -7.48 -13.48
CA ILE A 238 6.74 -8.41 -13.05
C ILE A 238 7.09 -9.80 -13.56
N VAL A 239 7.18 -10.76 -12.64
CA VAL A 239 7.52 -12.17 -12.94
C VAL A 239 6.36 -13.12 -12.67
N ALA A 240 5.34 -12.68 -11.94
CA ALA A 240 4.10 -13.41 -11.77
C ALA A 240 2.94 -12.44 -11.49
N ASP A 241 1.74 -12.87 -11.87
CA ASP A 241 0.49 -12.13 -11.71
C ASP A 241 -0.65 -13.14 -11.65
N GLY A 242 -1.30 -13.27 -10.50
CA GLY A 242 -2.34 -14.27 -10.31
C GLY A 242 -2.98 -14.25 -8.91
N PRO A 243 -3.87 -15.20 -8.62
CA PRO A 243 -4.50 -15.31 -7.31
C PRO A 243 -3.48 -15.69 -6.24
N PRO A 244 -3.70 -15.28 -4.96
CA PRO A 244 -2.78 -15.56 -3.86
C PRO A 244 -2.33 -17.01 -3.75
N SER A 245 -3.25 -17.96 -3.88
CA SER A 245 -2.93 -19.40 -3.80
C SER A 245 -1.92 -19.83 -4.86
N ALA A 246 -2.11 -19.43 -6.13
CA ALA A 246 -1.21 -19.83 -7.21
C ALA A 246 0.20 -19.26 -7.03
N VAL A 247 0.33 -18.04 -6.48
CA VAL A 247 1.62 -17.38 -6.26
C VAL A 247 2.33 -17.95 -5.02
N LEU A 248 1.59 -18.14 -3.92
CA LEU A 248 2.17 -18.57 -2.65
C LEU A 248 2.51 -20.08 -2.63
N ASP A 249 1.84 -20.89 -3.45
CA ASP A 249 2.13 -22.30 -3.62
C ASP A 249 3.32 -22.57 -4.55
N ASP A 250 3.73 -21.59 -5.38
CA ASP A 250 4.90 -21.70 -6.27
C ASP A 250 6.19 -21.36 -5.51
N ARG A 251 6.73 -22.39 -4.84
CA ARG A 251 7.98 -22.27 -4.06
C ARG A 251 9.16 -21.78 -4.90
N ASP A 252 9.29 -22.28 -6.14
CA ASP A 252 10.41 -21.89 -7.02
C ASP A 252 10.31 -20.41 -7.41
N LEU A 253 9.11 -19.89 -7.63
CA LEU A 253 8.87 -18.48 -7.84
C LEU A 253 9.30 -17.65 -6.63
N LEU A 254 8.88 -18.05 -5.41
CA LEU A 254 9.21 -17.34 -4.18
C LEU A 254 10.72 -17.30 -3.90
N ILE A 255 11.44 -18.40 -4.21
CA ILE A 255 12.92 -18.43 -4.11
C ILE A 255 13.54 -17.49 -5.15
N ARG A 256 13.13 -17.57 -6.42
CA ARG A 256 13.65 -16.68 -7.49
C ARG A 256 13.34 -15.20 -7.24
N ALA A 257 12.23 -14.90 -6.57
CA ALA A 257 11.87 -13.54 -6.18
C ALA A 257 12.53 -13.09 -4.86
N ASN A 258 13.39 -13.92 -4.27
CA ASN A 258 14.08 -13.69 -3.00
C ASN A 258 13.13 -13.38 -1.81
N LEU A 259 11.98 -14.06 -1.79
CA LEU A 259 10.96 -13.94 -0.74
C LEU A 259 11.08 -15.02 0.34
N ILE A 260 11.68 -16.16 -0.02
CA ILE A 260 12.03 -17.24 0.89
C ILE A 260 13.44 -17.72 0.59
N HIS A 261 14.15 -18.20 1.61
CA HIS A 261 15.49 -18.79 1.47
C HIS A 261 15.47 -20.26 1.85
N GLU A 262 16.32 -21.04 1.18
CA GLU A 262 16.64 -22.40 1.60
C GLU A 262 17.88 -22.39 2.47
N HIS A 263 17.75 -22.74 3.73
CA HIS A 263 18.89 -23.04 4.58
C HIS A 263 19.14 -24.55 4.59
N LEU A 264 20.36 -24.94 4.19
CA LEU A 264 20.89 -26.29 4.38
C LEU A 264 21.41 -26.38 5.81
N HIS A 265 20.76 -27.16 6.65
CA HIS A 265 21.28 -27.50 7.96
C HIS A 265 21.90 -28.89 7.95
N GLU A 266 23.14 -28.96 8.40
CA GLU A 266 23.88 -30.22 8.57
C GLU A 266 23.84 -30.60 10.05
N HIS A 267 23.09 -31.69 10.37
CA HIS A 267 23.06 -32.30 11.69
C HIS A 267 23.68 -33.68 11.61
N GLY A 268 24.99 -33.77 11.93
CA GLY A 268 25.71 -35.03 11.82
C GLY A 268 25.88 -35.49 10.37
N SER A 269 25.40 -36.68 10.03
CA SER A 269 25.46 -37.22 8.66
C SER A 269 24.22 -36.97 7.79
N THR A 270 23.25 -36.18 8.28
CA THR A 270 22.00 -35.89 7.56
C THR A 270 21.91 -34.43 7.20
N VAL A 271 21.86 -34.14 5.89
CA VAL A 271 21.62 -32.81 5.34
C VAL A 271 20.14 -32.71 5.02
N HIS A 272 19.45 -31.69 5.54
CA HIS A 272 18.05 -31.39 5.16
C HIS A 272 17.84 -29.89 5.04
N SER A 273 16.92 -29.48 4.16
CA SER A 273 16.59 -28.08 3.92
C SER A 273 15.21 -27.74 4.53
N HIS A 274 15.11 -26.55 5.12
CA HIS A 274 13.85 -25.98 5.56
C HIS A 274 13.66 -24.59 4.93
N PRO A 275 12.46 -24.22 4.45
CA PRO A 275 12.17 -22.88 4.00
C PRO A 275 12.06 -21.92 5.19
N HIS A 276 12.69 -20.75 5.08
CA HIS A 276 12.55 -19.63 6.01
C HIS A 276 12.12 -18.39 5.22
N VAL A 277 11.20 -17.61 5.81
CA VAL A 277 10.87 -16.26 5.32
C VAL A 277 12.05 -15.35 5.66
N ALA A 278 12.42 -14.46 4.76
CA ALA A 278 13.50 -13.50 4.98
C ALA A 278 13.06 -12.48 6.05
N GLU A 279 13.42 -12.74 7.32
CA GLU A 279 13.34 -11.76 8.39
C GLU A 279 14.75 -11.19 8.64
N ASP A 280 14.84 -9.87 8.86
CA ASP A 280 16.06 -9.21 9.32
C ASP A 280 16.40 -9.69 10.74
N SER A 281 17.15 -10.80 10.85
CA SER A 281 17.59 -11.33 12.14
C SER A 281 18.95 -10.77 12.52
N HIS A 282 18.95 -9.71 13.32
CA HIS A 282 20.08 -9.45 14.21
C HIS A 282 20.10 -10.53 15.31
N HIS A 283 20.71 -11.67 15.04
CA HIS A 283 21.07 -12.63 16.09
C HIS A 283 22.40 -12.21 16.74
N SER A 284 22.28 -11.54 17.90
CA SER A 284 23.33 -11.53 18.91
C SER A 284 23.44 -12.94 19.50
N GLY A 285 24.51 -13.64 19.14
CA GLY A 285 24.86 -14.94 19.71
C GLY A 285 25.11 -14.86 21.22
N PRO A 286 24.92 -15.94 21.97
CA PRO A 286 25.17 -15.97 23.40
C PRO A 286 26.67 -15.82 23.69
N ILE A 287 27.01 -14.86 24.54
CA ILE A 287 28.34 -14.71 25.13
C ILE A 287 28.53 -15.91 26.07
N GLY A 288 29.42 -16.82 25.70
CA GLY A 288 29.86 -17.91 26.56
C GLY A 288 30.60 -17.35 27.76
N VAL A 289 30.07 -17.55 28.95
CA VAL A 289 30.80 -17.35 30.20
C VAL A 289 31.69 -18.61 30.42
N ALA A 290 32.98 -18.44 30.26
CA ALA A 290 33.95 -19.43 30.74
C ALA A 290 33.99 -19.34 32.26
N ALA A 291 33.76 -20.45 32.94
CA ALA A 291 34.06 -20.62 34.36
C ALA A 291 35.52 -21.02 34.52
N ASP A 292 36.24 -20.32 35.36
CA ASP A 292 37.34 -20.77 36.22
C ASP A 292 36.99 -20.38 37.66
#